data_143cc2e1b2a11d9613aba38fb777e6b5
#
_entry.id   143cc2e1b2a11d9613aba38fb777e6b5
#
_cell.length_a   1.000
_cell.length_b   1.000
_cell.length_c   1.000
_cell.angle_alpha   90.00
_cell.angle_beta   90.00
_cell.angle_gamma   90.00
#
_symmetry.space_group_name_H-M   'P 1'
#
loop_
_entity.id
_entity.type
_entity.pdbx_description
1 polymer ?
#
loop_
_entity_poly.entity_id
_entity_poly.type
_entity_poly.pdbx_seq_one_letter_code
_entity_poly.pdbx_strand_id
1 'polypeptide(L)'
;MHRILSILLIWLTSTAALAGAAQWRFVTEEFPPFTYPASAPVSETAGVAAAGPFVEVVNAVCARLQRQCTITLYPWQRAFRLAEQGRADGIFTLAPSPQREQIFHISRMLVTSRYSVFAQADSSFVFNQPADMAGRRVGVYGPSGTSYVLSERLKSVPDVRLHLTTDNRRLLRMLQSGRFGAEGLAVLNQDVAWHLIEDELLEGIREAGEMGPISYGIGLSRKTVSAAQFEAFAQALDAAIADGTVPKILRRHQLEAAY
;
A
#
# COMPACT_ATOMS: atom_id res chain seq x y z
N MET A 1 79.16 28.55 8.59
CA MET A 1 77.83 29.09 8.15
C MET A 1 77.06 27.93 7.56
N HIS A 2 76.22 27.22 8.35
CA HIS A 2 75.41 26.10 7.88
C HIS A 2 73.93 26.56 7.90
N ARG A 3 73.31 26.58 6.72
CA ARG A 3 71.88 26.87 6.58
C ARG A 3 71.12 25.53 6.67
N ILE A 4 70.31 25.38 7.71
CA ILE A 4 69.41 24.26 7.89
C ILE A 4 68.12 24.61 7.13
N LEU A 5 67.80 23.84 6.10
CA LEU A 5 66.58 23.95 5.30
C LEU A 5 65.52 23.05 5.97
N SER A 6 64.57 23.64 6.70
CA SER A 6 63.42 22.92 7.29
C SER A 6 62.37 22.69 6.25
N ILE A 7 62.15 21.43 5.83
CA ILE A 7 61.06 21.01 4.94
C ILE A 7 59.81 20.80 5.81
N LEU A 8 58.85 21.70 5.66
CA LEU A 8 57.53 21.58 6.30
C LEU A 8 56.65 20.60 5.47
N LEU A 9 56.47 19.39 5.99
CA LEU A 9 55.58 18.38 5.37
C LEU A 9 54.15 18.71 5.75
N ILE A 10 53.38 19.32 4.81
CA ILE A 10 51.92 19.58 4.98
C ILE A 10 51.18 18.27 4.73
N TRP A 11 50.68 17.67 5.77
CA TRP A 11 49.75 16.56 5.69
C TRP A 11 48.36 17.11 5.24
N LEU A 12 47.98 16.91 3.99
CA LEU A 12 46.61 17.10 3.55
C LEU A 12 45.77 15.93 4.12
N THR A 13 45.07 16.14 5.22
CA THR A 13 44.03 15.26 5.67
C THR A 13 42.80 15.46 4.76
N SER A 14 42.62 14.58 3.79
CA SER A 14 41.37 14.47 3.02
C SER A 14 40.27 14.03 3.97
N THR A 15 39.49 14.96 4.49
CA THR A 15 38.21 14.67 5.11
C THR A 15 37.26 14.19 4.01
N ALA A 16 37.19 12.86 3.81
CA ALA A 16 36.10 12.26 3.09
C ALA A 16 34.80 12.62 3.84
N ALA A 17 34.07 13.60 3.32
CA ALA A 17 32.73 13.87 3.74
C ALA A 17 31.96 12.56 3.54
N LEU A 18 31.60 11.89 4.62
CA LEU A 18 30.58 10.83 4.64
C LEU A 18 29.30 11.51 4.13
N ALA A 19 29.09 11.48 2.81
CA ALA A 19 27.81 11.80 2.22
C ALA A 19 26.84 10.81 2.86
N GLY A 20 26.06 11.26 3.85
CA GLY A 20 25.05 10.46 4.51
C GLY A 20 24.23 9.80 3.42
N ALA A 21 24.13 8.48 3.44
CA ALA A 21 23.36 7.73 2.45
C ALA A 21 21.99 8.40 2.31
N ALA A 22 21.67 8.87 1.10
CA ALA A 22 20.44 9.63 0.86
C ALA A 22 19.25 8.78 1.35
N GLN A 23 18.58 9.26 2.37
CA GLN A 23 17.47 8.57 3.02
C GLN A 23 16.20 8.75 2.19
N TRP A 24 15.48 7.66 1.96
CA TRP A 24 14.13 7.71 1.40
C TRP A 24 13.08 7.46 2.48
N ARG A 25 12.00 8.21 2.39
CA ARG A 25 10.83 8.12 3.29
C ARG A 25 9.67 7.53 2.51
N PHE A 26 9.25 6.36 2.89
CA PHE A 26 8.05 5.72 2.36
C PHE A 26 6.89 5.85 3.32
N VAL A 27 5.71 5.96 2.77
CA VAL A 27 4.45 6.00 3.51
C VAL A 27 3.46 4.99 2.93
N THR A 28 2.59 4.49 3.76
CA THR A 28 1.48 3.61 3.35
C THR A 28 0.39 3.65 4.43
N GLU A 29 -0.67 2.87 4.26
CA GLU A 29 -1.73 2.69 5.25
C GLU A 29 -1.64 1.30 5.91
N GLU A 30 -2.41 1.11 6.98
CA GLU A 30 -2.72 -0.23 7.49
C GLU A 30 -3.69 -0.90 6.51
N PHE A 31 -3.19 -1.93 5.83
CA PHE A 31 -3.91 -2.66 4.79
C PHE A 31 -3.49 -4.14 4.83
N PRO A 32 -3.81 -4.86 5.92
CA PRO A 32 -3.40 -6.26 6.06
C PRO A 32 -4.07 -7.15 5.00
N PRO A 33 -3.43 -8.22 4.55
CA PRO A 33 -2.13 -8.74 4.97
C PRO A 33 -0.91 -8.05 4.32
N PHE A 34 -1.10 -7.03 3.48
CA PHE A 34 -0.04 -6.39 2.70
C PHE A 34 0.87 -5.50 3.57
N THR A 35 0.27 -4.75 4.49
CA THR A 35 0.93 -3.81 5.41
C THR A 35 0.15 -3.72 6.72
N TYR A 36 0.87 -3.72 7.84
CA TYR A 36 0.28 -3.64 9.18
C TYR A 36 1.25 -2.98 10.16
N PRO A 37 0.80 -2.58 11.36
CA PRO A 37 1.68 -2.03 12.38
C PRO A 37 2.77 -3.02 12.80
N ALA A 38 4.02 -2.53 12.89
CA ALA A 38 5.08 -3.33 13.54
C ALA A 38 4.79 -3.47 15.04
N SER A 39 5.16 -4.61 15.61
CA SER A 39 4.88 -4.95 17.02
C SER A 39 5.60 -4.06 18.05
N ALA A 40 6.48 -3.15 17.63
CA ALA A 40 7.22 -2.26 18.51
C ALA A 40 6.44 -0.97 18.82
N PRO A 41 6.44 -0.48 20.07
CA PRO A 41 5.77 0.76 20.44
C PRO A 41 6.41 1.95 19.72
N VAL A 42 5.58 2.81 19.13
CA VAL A 42 6.01 4.02 18.43
C VAL A 42 5.54 5.25 19.22
N SER A 43 6.36 6.29 19.23
CA SER A 43 6.00 7.61 19.75
C SER A 43 4.74 8.14 19.05
N GLU A 44 3.74 8.58 19.80
CA GLU A 44 2.44 9.06 19.30
C GLU A 44 2.51 10.17 18.24
N THR A 45 3.64 10.86 18.15
CA THR A 45 3.85 12.00 17.23
C THR A 45 4.49 11.61 15.90
N ALA A 46 5.15 10.45 15.81
CA ALA A 46 6.02 10.10 14.67
C ALA A 46 5.38 9.21 13.59
N GLY A 47 4.09 8.84 13.73
CA GLY A 47 3.47 7.82 12.89
C GLY A 47 3.89 6.41 13.34
N VAL A 48 3.17 5.39 12.88
CA VAL A 48 3.39 3.99 13.29
C VAL A 48 4.37 3.32 12.33
N ALA A 49 5.39 2.63 12.88
CA ALA A 49 6.29 1.82 12.05
C ALA A 49 5.50 0.71 11.36
N ALA A 50 5.82 0.47 10.09
CA ALA A 50 5.14 -0.51 9.26
C ALA A 50 5.88 -1.86 9.23
N ALA A 51 5.11 -2.93 9.11
CA ALA A 51 5.55 -4.28 8.81
C ALA A 51 4.71 -4.88 7.68
N GLY A 52 5.08 -6.07 7.22
CA GLY A 52 4.36 -6.81 6.19
C GLY A 52 5.14 -6.98 4.89
N PRO A 53 4.62 -7.80 3.96
CA PRO A 53 5.32 -8.19 2.74
C PRO A 53 5.76 -7.02 1.86
N PHE A 54 4.96 -5.98 1.70
CA PHE A 54 5.40 -4.80 0.95
C PHE A 54 6.55 -4.04 1.62
N VAL A 55 6.56 -3.98 2.97
CA VAL A 55 7.66 -3.40 3.74
C VAL A 55 8.95 -4.19 3.52
N GLU A 56 8.87 -5.52 3.54
CA GLU A 56 10.02 -6.38 3.28
C GLU A 56 10.55 -6.19 1.85
N VAL A 57 9.68 -6.09 0.85
CA VAL A 57 10.09 -5.81 -0.55
C VAL A 57 10.78 -4.46 -0.65
N VAL A 58 10.19 -3.38 -0.11
CA VAL A 58 10.81 -2.04 -0.12
C VAL A 58 12.18 -2.07 0.56
N ASN A 59 12.29 -2.69 1.73
CA ASN A 59 13.57 -2.81 2.43
C ASN A 59 14.62 -3.61 1.63
N ALA A 60 14.22 -4.70 0.96
CA ALA A 60 15.12 -5.47 0.11
C ALA A 60 15.65 -4.65 -1.08
N VAL A 61 14.80 -3.84 -1.70
CA VAL A 61 15.19 -2.93 -2.79
C VAL A 61 16.11 -1.81 -2.27
N CYS A 62 15.76 -1.20 -1.13
CA CYS A 62 16.59 -0.16 -0.49
C CYS A 62 17.98 -0.67 -0.13
N ALA A 63 18.08 -1.89 0.40
CA ALA A 63 19.36 -2.54 0.72
C ALA A 63 20.24 -2.73 -0.54
N ARG A 64 19.66 -3.15 -1.67
CA ARG A 64 20.39 -3.27 -2.95
C ARG A 64 20.90 -1.94 -3.47
N LEU A 65 20.15 -0.88 -3.24
CA LEU A 65 20.53 0.50 -3.60
C LEU A 65 21.48 1.14 -2.58
N GLN A 66 21.84 0.43 -1.50
CA GLN A 66 22.63 0.97 -0.38
C GLN A 66 22.03 2.27 0.19
N ARG A 67 20.68 2.33 0.23
CA ARG A 67 19.92 3.45 0.78
C ARG A 67 19.26 3.10 2.09
N GLN A 68 19.25 4.06 3.01
CA GLN A 68 18.40 3.96 4.19
C GLN A 68 16.95 4.32 3.80
N CYS A 69 16.00 3.48 4.19
CA CYS A 69 14.59 3.73 3.96
C CYS A 69 13.84 3.68 5.29
N THR A 70 12.99 4.66 5.53
CA THR A 70 12.05 4.66 6.64
C THR A 70 10.65 4.47 6.09
N ILE A 71 9.83 3.69 6.78
CA ILE A 71 8.47 3.36 6.34
C ILE A 71 7.50 3.64 7.47
N THR A 72 6.49 4.46 7.20
CA THR A 72 5.54 4.93 8.21
C THR A 72 4.11 4.73 7.75
N LEU A 73 3.26 4.21 8.65
CA LEU A 73 1.82 4.09 8.44
C LEU A 73 1.11 5.40 8.77
N TYR A 74 0.21 5.76 7.89
CA TYR A 74 -0.77 6.85 8.06
C TYR A 74 -2.12 6.43 7.49
N PRO A 75 -3.23 7.07 7.86
CA PRO A 75 -4.47 6.93 7.08
C PRO A 75 -4.19 7.24 5.60
N TRP A 76 -4.78 6.44 4.69
CA TRP A 76 -4.47 6.49 3.25
C TRP A 76 -4.39 7.90 2.66
N GLN A 77 -5.39 8.73 2.93
CA GLN A 77 -5.42 10.10 2.40
C GLN A 77 -4.23 10.95 2.87
N ARG A 78 -3.79 10.73 4.12
CA ARG A 78 -2.61 11.43 4.64
C ARG A 78 -1.34 10.91 3.97
N ALA A 79 -1.18 9.59 3.86
CA ALA A 79 -0.06 8.96 3.17
C ALA A 79 0.04 9.47 1.73
N PHE A 80 -1.08 9.44 1.00
CA PHE A 80 -1.16 9.89 -0.39
C PHE A 80 -0.75 11.36 -0.52
N ARG A 81 -1.31 12.26 0.30
CA ARG A 81 -0.96 13.69 0.28
C ARG A 81 0.50 13.96 0.61
N LEU A 82 1.08 13.21 1.56
CA LEU A 82 2.50 13.35 1.89
C LEU A 82 3.39 13.02 0.69
N ALA A 83 3.11 11.93 0.00
CA ALA A 83 3.86 11.50 -1.18
C ALA A 83 3.60 12.43 -2.39
N GLU A 84 2.35 12.82 -2.65
CA GLU A 84 1.97 13.76 -3.69
C GLU A 84 2.65 15.13 -3.52
N GLN A 85 2.79 15.61 -2.28
CA GLN A 85 3.45 16.88 -1.98
C GLN A 85 4.98 16.79 -1.97
N GLY A 86 5.58 15.60 -2.11
CA GLY A 86 7.02 15.37 -2.00
C GLY A 86 7.53 15.43 -0.55
N ARG A 87 6.63 15.28 0.44
CA ARG A 87 6.99 15.17 1.85
C ARG A 87 7.33 13.73 2.25
N ALA A 88 7.04 12.78 1.38
CA ALA A 88 7.54 11.43 1.35
C ALA A 88 8.02 11.12 -0.06
N ASP A 89 9.01 10.23 -0.18
CA ASP A 89 9.65 9.89 -1.44
C ASP A 89 8.92 8.76 -2.16
N GLY A 90 8.20 7.92 -1.41
CA GLY A 90 7.43 6.83 -1.99
C GLY A 90 6.18 6.48 -1.19
N ILE A 91 5.27 5.81 -1.88
CA ILE A 91 4.03 5.22 -1.34
C ILE A 91 3.85 3.83 -1.95
N PHE A 92 3.28 2.90 -1.22
CA PHE A 92 3.04 1.56 -1.78
C PHE A 92 1.67 1.01 -1.36
N THR A 93 1.37 -0.23 -1.78
CA THR A 93 0.00 -0.74 -1.90
C THR A 93 -0.83 0.15 -2.83
N LEU A 94 -0.16 0.68 -3.85
CA LEU A 94 -0.73 1.64 -4.78
C LEU A 94 -1.27 0.92 -6.03
N ALA A 95 -2.59 1.01 -6.25
CA ALA A 95 -3.17 0.64 -7.54
C ALA A 95 -2.88 1.72 -8.59
N PRO A 96 -2.56 1.37 -9.84
CA PRO A 96 -2.28 2.35 -10.89
C PRO A 96 -3.56 3.07 -11.33
N SER A 97 -3.40 4.32 -11.77
CA SER A 97 -4.41 5.07 -12.52
C SER A 97 -3.74 6.21 -13.29
N PRO A 98 -4.35 6.72 -14.38
CA PRO A 98 -3.79 7.83 -15.15
C PRO A 98 -3.44 9.06 -14.30
N GLN A 99 -4.27 9.37 -13.29
CA GLN A 99 -4.02 10.48 -12.36
C GLN A 99 -2.80 10.21 -11.47
N ARG A 100 -2.64 8.97 -10.99
CA ARG A 100 -1.51 8.57 -10.15
C ARG A 100 -0.20 8.53 -10.91
N GLU A 101 -0.22 8.15 -12.18
CA GLU A 101 0.96 8.15 -13.06
C GLU A 101 1.50 9.56 -13.35
N GLN A 102 0.64 10.58 -13.27
CA GLN A 102 1.08 11.98 -13.35
C GLN A 102 1.84 12.43 -12.10
N ILE A 103 1.54 11.85 -10.95
CA ILE A 103 2.10 12.22 -9.65
C ILE A 103 3.33 11.37 -9.30
N PHE A 104 3.27 10.09 -9.64
CA PHE A 104 4.25 9.09 -9.27
C PHE A 104 4.90 8.43 -10.50
N HIS A 105 6.15 8.05 -10.36
CA HIS A 105 6.71 6.95 -11.11
C HIS A 105 6.20 5.65 -10.48
N ILE A 106 5.46 4.85 -11.20
CA ILE A 106 4.84 3.62 -10.67
C ILE A 106 5.65 2.39 -11.12
N SER A 107 6.05 1.55 -10.17
CA SER A 107 6.75 0.29 -10.44
C SER A 107 5.86 -0.69 -11.19
N ARG A 108 6.45 -1.79 -11.66
CA ARG A 108 5.62 -2.96 -12.00
C ARG A 108 4.74 -3.36 -10.82
N MET A 109 3.60 -3.97 -11.12
CA MET A 109 2.74 -4.51 -10.07
C MET A 109 3.39 -5.73 -9.43
N LEU A 110 3.26 -5.83 -8.12
CA LEU A 110 3.91 -6.86 -7.31
C LEU A 110 2.94 -7.96 -6.90
N VAL A 111 1.74 -7.56 -6.52
CA VAL A 111 0.70 -8.45 -6.01
C VAL A 111 -0.57 -8.23 -6.82
N THR A 112 -1.21 -9.33 -7.21
CA THR A 112 -2.59 -9.31 -7.71
C THR A 112 -3.54 -9.71 -6.59
N SER A 113 -4.75 -9.18 -6.64
CA SER A 113 -5.85 -9.44 -5.75
C SER A 113 -7.15 -9.13 -6.47
N ARG A 114 -8.26 -9.05 -5.76
CA ARG A 114 -9.55 -8.68 -6.34
C ARG A 114 -10.39 -7.87 -5.38
N TYR A 115 -11.27 -7.08 -5.94
CA TYR A 115 -12.37 -6.51 -5.17
C TYR A 115 -13.52 -7.49 -5.13
N SER A 116 -14.08 -7.70 -3.95
CA SER A 116 -15.19 -8.63 -3.74
C SER A 116 -16.32 -7.96 -2.98
N VAL A 117 -17.50 -8.50 -3.19
CA VAL A 117 -18.74 -8.11 -2.51
C VAL A 117 -19.01 -9.11 -1.39
N PHE A 118 -19.22 -8.61 -0.21
CA PHE A 118 -19.54 -9.39 0.98
C PHE A 118 -20.95 -9.10 1.46
N ALA A 119 -21.62 -10.13 1.97
CA ALA A 119 -22.95 -10.10 2.54
C ALA A 119 -22.98 -10.85 3.87
N GLN A 120 -24.07 -10.70 4.63
CA GLN A 120 -24.33 -11.57 5.77
C GLN A 120 -24.53 -13.03 5.29
N ALA A 121 -24.14 -14.00 6.12
CA ALA A 121 -24.12 -15.41 5.71
C ALA A 121 -25.53 -15.96 5.39
N ASP A 122 -26.56 -15.44 6.06
CA ASP A 122 -27.97 -15.78 5.84
C ASP A 122 -28.60 -15.09 4.62
N SER A 123 -27.92 -14.09 4.03
CA SER A 123 -28.37 -13.44 2.81
C SER A 123 -28.25 -14.39 1.61
N SER A 124 -29.26 -14.46 0.77
CA SER A 124 -29.23 -15.21 -0.50
C SER A 124 -28.62 -14.43 -1.66
N PHE A 125 -28.16 -13.20 -1.42
CA PHE A 125 -27.60 -12.33 -2.46
C PHE A 125 -26.39 -12.96 -3.14
N VAL A 126 -26.35 -12.92 -4.47
CA VAL A 126 -25.20 -13.29 -5.30
C VAL A 126 -24.88 -12.10 -6.20
N PHE A 127 -23.64 -11.69 -6.25
CA PHE A 127 -23.16 -10.64 -7.11
C PHE A 127 -22.59 -11.23 -8.39
N ASN A 128 -23.16 -10.85 -9.54
CA ASN A 128 -22.64 -11.18 -10.87
C ASN A 128 -22.28 -9.91 -11.65
N GLN A 129 -22.98 -8.80 -11.40
CA GLN A 129 -22.79 -7.53 -12.11
C GLN A 129 -23.22 -6.34 -11.23
N PRO A 130 -22.76 -5.12 -11.53
CA PRO A 130 -23.11 -3.93 -10.73
C PRO A 130 -24.61 -3.69 -10.58
N ALA A 131 -25.42 -4.02 -11.59
CA ALA A 131 -26.88 -3.86 -11.55
C ALA A 131 -27.55 -4.65 -10.41
N ASP A 132 -26.95 -5.75 -9.94
CA ASP A 132 -27.48 -6.56 -8.85
C ASP A 132 -27.50 -5.80 -7.50
N MET A 133 -26.76 -4.70 -7.40
CA MET A 133 -26.73 -3.84 -6.22
C MET A 133 -27.86 -2.80 -6.18
N ALA A 134 -28.74 -2.74 -7.20
CA ALA A 134 -29.83 -1.77 -7.24
C ALA A 134 -30.68 -1.82 -5.96
N GLY A 135 -31.06 -0.64 -5.43
CA GLY A 135 -31.85 -0.47 -4.22
C GLY A 135 -31.13 -0.77 -2.90
N ARG A 136 -29.87 -1.23 -2.92
CA ARG A 136 -29.16 -1.72 -1.73
C ARG A 136 -28.33 -0.64 -1.04
N ARG A 137 -28.04 -0.87 0.23
CA ARG A 137 -27.00 -0.15 0.97
C ARG A 137 -25.68 -0.88 0.82
N VAL A 138 -24.65 -0.18 0.34
CA VAL A 138 -23.33 -0.74 0.10
C VAL A 138 -22.31 0.04 0.90
N GLY A 139 -21.71 -0.63 1.89
CA GLY A 139 -20.60 -0.08 2.65
C GLY A 139 -19.28 -0.23 1.88
N VAL A 140 -18.41 0.74 2.02
CA VAL A 140 -17.05 0.71 1.45
C VAL A 140 -16.11 1.60 2.27
N TYR A 141 -14.86 1.18 2.43
CA TYR A 141 -13.82 2.04 2.99
C TYR A 141 -13.51 3.20 2.03
N GLY A 142 -13.55 4.41 2.53
CA GLY A 142 -13.28 5.57 1.68
C GLY A 142 -13.21 6.92 2.39
N PRO A 143 -12.68 7.91 1.62
CA PRO A 143 -12.26 7.83 0.22
C PRO A 143 -11.00 7.00 -0.01
N SER A 144 -11.07 6.06 -0.94
CA SER A 144 -9.98 5.12 -1.30
C SER A 144 -10.06 4.74 -2.78
N GLY A 145 -9.09 3.97 -3.26
CA GLY A 145 -9.15 3.37 -4.61
C GLY A 145 -10.39 2.49 -4.79
N THR A 146 -10.75 1.70 -3.77
CA THR A 146 -11.93 0.83 -3.80
C THR A 146 -13.22 1.63 -3.92
N SER A 147 -13.40 2.69 -3.10
CA SER A 147 -14.61 3.52 -3.17
C SER A 147 -14.72 4.27 -4.49
N TYR A 148 -13.60 4.69 -5.08
CA TYR A 148 -13.59 5.30 -6.41
C TYR A 148 -14.06 4.31 -7.48
N VAL A 149 -13.45 3.13 -7.56
CA VAL A 149 -13.81 2.10 -8.55
C VAL A 149 -15.27 1.68 -8.39
N LEU A 150 -15.73 1.48 -7.16
CA LEU A 150 -17.12 1.14 -6.86
C LEU A 150 -18.07 2.24 -7.34
N SER A 151 -17.79 3.51 -7.01
CA SER A 151 -18.62 4.64 -7.45
C SER A 151 -18.72 4.73 -8.96
N GLU A 152 -17.61 4.53 -9.68
CA GLU A 152 -17.61 4.52 -11.14
C GLU A 152 -18.50 3.41 -11.71
N ARG A 153 -18.40 2.20 -11.16
CA ARG A 153 -19.21 1.05 -11.61
C ARG A 153 -20.71 1.18 -11.31
N LEU A 154 -21.06 1.96 -10.28
CA LEU A 154 -22.44 2.14 -9.85
C LEU A 154 -23.11 3.39 -10.42
N LYS A 155 -22.44 4.20 -11.23
CA LYS A 155 -23.00 5.46 -11.79
C LYS A 155 -24.35 5.29 -12.50
N SER A 156 -24.56 4.16 -13.15
CA SER A 156 -25.80 3.85 -13.88
C SER A 156 -26.76 2.91 -13.12
N VAL A 157 -26.41 2.53 -11.88
CA VAL A 157 -27.22 1.61 -11.09
C VAL A 157 -28.18 2.41 -10.20
N PRO A 158 -29.50 2.24 -10.32
CA PRO A 158 -30.47 3.05 -9.60
C PRO A 158 -30.50 2.71 -8.10
N ASP A 159 -30.80 3.72 -7.29
CA ASP A 159 -31.13 3.61 -5.87
C ASP A 159 -30.06 2.96 -4.96
N VAL A 160 -28.81 2.87 -5.41
CA VAL A 160 -27.72 2.40 -4.57
C VAL A 160 -27.32 3.49 -3.56
N ARG A 161 -27.27 3.12 -2.29
CA ARG A 161 -26.85 4.02 -1.19
C ARG A 161 -25.47 3.63 -0.71
N LEU A 162 -24.44 4.36 -1.18
CA LEU A 162 -23.08 4.17 -0.69
C LEU A 162 -22.90 4.73 0.72
N HIS A 163 -22.28 3.94 1.59
CA HIS A 163 -21.89 4.30 2.94
C HIS A 163 -20.37 4.22 3.08
N LEU A 164 -19.71 5.37 3.21
CA LEU A 164 -18.26 5.42 3.42
C LEU A 164 -17.93 5.17 4.89
N THR A 165 -16.99 4.25 5.13
CA THR A 165 -16.42 3.99 6.46
C THR A 165 -14.98 4.48 6.53
N THR A 166 -14.48 4.71 7.73
CA THR A 166 -13.13 5.20 7.97
C THR A 166 -12.04 4.14 7.89
N ASP A 167 -12.41 2.87 7.99
CA ASP A 167 -11.51 1.72 7.91
C ASP A 167 -12.27 0.42 7.55
N ASN A 168 -11.52 -0.60 7.11
CA ASN A 168 -12.08 -1.90 6.71
C ASN A 168 -12.56 -2.75 7.89
N ARG A 169 -11.95 -2.64 9.09
CA ARG A 169 -12.40 -3.37 10.29
C ARG A 169 -13.81 -2.94 10.68
N ARG A 170 -14.00 -1.62 10.74
CA ARG A 170 -15.33 -1.04 11.01
C ARG A 170 -16.34 -1.43 9.94
N LEU A 171 -15.94 -1.44 8.67
CA LEU A 171 -16.80 -1.85 7.57
C LEU A 171 -17.36 -3.28 7.79
N LEU A 172 -16.49 -4.25 8.07
CA LEU A 172 -16.88 -5.64 8.28
C LEU A 172 -17.74 -5.81 9.54
N ARG A 173 -17.40 -5.15 10.65
CA ARG A 173 -18.22 -5.18 11.87
C ARG A 173 -19.60 -4.56 11.65
N MET A 174 -19.72 -3.52 10.83
CA MET A 174 -21.01 -2.93 10.45
C MET A 174 -21.84 -3.89 9.58
N LEU A 175 -21.19 -4.62 8.65
CA LEU A 175 -21.86 -5.65 7.85
C LEU A 175 -22.37 -6.77 8.77
N GLN A 176 -21.50 -7.32 9.62
CA GLN A 176 -21.84 -8.39 10.58
C GLN A 176 -23.04 -8.03 11.47
N SER A 177 -23.04 -6.79 12.00
CA SER A 177 -24.11 -6.31 12.89
C SER A 177 -25.39 -5.86 12.15
N GLY A 178 -25.49 -6.08 10.84
CA GLY A 178 -26.67 -5.73 10.04
C GLY A 178 -26.92 -4.23 9.87
N ARG A 179 -25.93 -3.37 10.11
CA ARG A 179 -26.11 -1.90 10.02
C ARG A 179 -26.44 -1.40 8.61
N PHE A 180 -26.18 -2.21 7.59
CA PHE A 180 -26.59 -1.94 6.21
C PHE A 180 -27.98 -2.49 5.88
N GLY A 181 -28.65 -3.15 6.84
CA GLY A 181 -29.92 -3.87 6.65
C GLY A 181 -29.69 -5.32 6.21
N ALA A 182 -30.77 -6.13 6.20
CA ALA A 182 -30.70 -7.55 5.83
C ALA A 182 -30.16 -7.80 4.41
N GLU A 183 -30.39 -6.85 3.50
CA GLU A 183 -29.92 -6.87 2.11
C GLU A 183 -28.66 -6.03 1.91
N GLY A 184 -27.98 -5.66 3.01
CA GLY A 184 -26.80 -4.80 2.99
C GLY A 184 -25.56 -5.53 2.51
N LEU A 185 -24.67 -4.78 1.86
CA LEU A 185 -23.45 -5.30 1.26
C LEU A 185 -22.23 -4.51 1.75
N ALA A 186 -21.05 -5.13 1.68
CA ALA A 186 -19.78 -4.45 1.81
C ALA A 186 -18.89 -4.78 0.62
N VAL A 187 -18.14 -3.78 0.13
CA VAL A 187 -17.17 -3.97 -0.96
C VAL A 187 -15.79 -3.60 -0.45
N LEU A 188 -14.86 -4.54 -0.54
CA LEU A 188 -13.47 -4.34 -0.17
C LEU A 188 -12.55 -5.31 -0.91
N ASN A 189 -11.24 -5.14 -0.73
CA ASN A 189 -10.27 -6.09 -1.24
C ASN A 189 -10.48 -7.45 -0.56
N GLN A 190 -10.43 -8.53 -1.35
CA GLN A 190 -10.71 -9.90 -0.89
C GLN A 190 -9.71 -10.37 0.18
N ASP A 191 -8.40 -10.19 -0.07
CA ASP A 191 -7.37 -10.63 0.89
C ASP A 191 -7.47 -9.86 2.20
N VAL A 192 -7.77 -8.55 2.13
CA VAL A 192 -8.01 -7.73 3.32
C VAL A 192 -9.24 -8.20 4.08
N ALA A 193 -10.32 -8.53 3.37
CA ALA A 193 -11.54 -9.01 4.01
C ALA A 193 -11.30 -10.31 4.76
N TRP A 194 -10.75 -11.32 4.10
CA TRP A 194 -10.52 -12.61 4.71
C TRP A 194 -9.53 -12.54 5.86
N HIS A 195 -8.44 -11.78 5.70
CA HIS A 195 -7.51 -11.56 6.80
C HIS A 195 -8.17 -10.94 8.03
N LEU A 196 -9.00 -9.90 7.85
CA LEU A 196 -9.67 -9.23 8.96
C LEU A 196 -10.79 -10.08 9.57
N ILE A 197 -11.48 -10.87 8.76
CA ILE A 197 -12.51 -11.83 9.25
C ILE A 197 -11.86 -12.87 10.15
N GLU A 198 -10.71 -13.41 9.76
CA GLU A 198 -9.95 -14.39 10.53
C GLU A 198 -9.32 -13.75 11.80
N ASP A 199 -8.65 -12.62 11.67
CA ASP A 199 -7.96 -11.91 12.77
C ASP A 199 -8.92 -11.49 13.89
N GLU A 200 -10.13 -11.05 13.52
CA GLU A 200 -11.14 -10.58 14.47
C GLU A 200 -12.20 -11.64 14.81
N LEU A 201 -12.06 -12.86 14.31
CA LEU A 201 -13.01 -13.94 14.50
C LEU A 201 -14.47 -13.52 14.16
N LEU A 202 -14.62 -12.80 13.03
CA LEU A 202 -15.92 -12.34 12.58
C LEU A 202 -16.70 -13.49 11.94
N GLU A 203 -17.81 -13.84 12.55
CA GLU A 203 -18.72 -14.87 12.04
C GLU A 203 -19.88 -14.25 11.25
N GLY A 204 -20.58 -15.07 10.47
CA GLY A 204 -21.80 -14.64 9.79
C GLY A 204 -21.57 -13.69 8.61
N ILE A 205 -20.37 -13.69 8.03
CA ILE A 205 -20.04 -12.97 6.80
C ILE A 205 -19.62 -13.98 5.73
N ARG A 206 -20.05 -13.76 4.51
CA ARG A 206 -19.62 -14.53 3.33
C ARG A 206 -19.31 -13.64 2.14
N GLU A 207 -18.46 -14.13 1.27
CA GLU A 207 -18.28 -13.53 -0.04
C GLU A 207 -19.50 -13.84 -0.92
N ALA A 208 -20.04 -12.81 -1.54
CA ALA A 208 -21.23 -12.90 -2.40
C ALA A 208 -20.88 -12.85 -3.90
N GLY A 209 -19.65 -12.54 -4.24
CA GLY A 209 -19.12 -12.55 -5.60
C GLY A 209 -17.96 -11.60 -5.81
N GLU A 210 -17.26 -11.78 -6.93
CA GLU A 210 -16.09 -11.00 -7.31
C GLU A 210 -16.47 -9.81 -8.18
N MET A 211 -15.97 -8.61 -7.86
CA MET A 211 -16.21 -7.40 -8.63
C MET A 211 -15.13 -7.17 -9.70
N GLY A 212 -13.96 -7.75 -9.55
CA GLY A 212 -12.89 -7.75 -10.53
C GLY A 212 -11.49 -7.61 -9.96
N PRO A 213 -10.45 -7.85 -10.79
CA PRO A 213 -9.08 -7.86 -10.35
C PRO A 213 -8.57 -6.47 -9.99
N ILE A 214 -7.56 -6.45 -9.13
CA ILE A 214 -6.77 -5.29 -8.76
C ILE A 214 -5.32 -5.72 -8.54
N SER A 215 -4.37 -4.87 -8.86
CA SER A 215 -2.96 -5.11 -8.57
C SER A 215 -2.34 -3.93 -7.87
N TYR A 216 -1.34 -4.20 -7.04
CA TYR A 216 -0.66 -3.19 -6.25
C TYR A 216 0.83 -3.16 -6.54
N GLY A 217 1.37 -1.95 -6.58
CA GLY A 217 2.78 -1.67 -6.76
C GLY A 217 3.27 -0.57 -5.83
N ILE A 218 4.43 -0.01 -6.18
CA ILE A 218 5.12 1.05 -5.44
C ILE A 218 5.16 2.29 -6.32
N GLY A 219 4.74 3.44 -5.79
CA GLY A 219 4.85 4.74 -6.43
C GLY A 219 5.97 5.56 -5.80
N LEU A 220 6.84 6.15 -6.62
CA LEU A 220 7.88 7.10 -6.20
C LEU A 220 7.50 8.50 -6.64
N SER A 221 7.52 9.48 -5.71
CA SER A 221 7.06 10.85 -5.97
C SER A 221 7.93 11.52 -7.02
N ARG A 222 7.32 11.99 -8.11
CA ARG A 222 8.02 12.74 -9.17
C ARG A 222 8.59 14.07 -8.68
N LYS A 223 8.18 14.54 -7.48
CA LYS A 223 8.70 15.77 -6.86
C LYS A 223 10.07 15.59 -6.21
N THR A 224 10.38 14.40 -5.72
CA THR A 224 11.60 14.14 -4.94
C THR A 224 12.48 13.06 -5.53
N VAL A 225 11.94 12.23 -6.42
CA VAL A 225 12.65 11.13 -7.07
C VAL A 225 12.71 11.38 -8.57
N SER A 226 13.92 11.56 -9.09
CA SER A 226 14.16 11.76 -10.53
C SER A 226 13.88 10.47 -11.32
N ALA A 227 13.70 10.59 -12.65
CA ALA A 227 13.53 9.44 -13.53
C ALA A 227 14.72 8.45 -13.44
N ALA A 228 15.97 8.96 -13.34
CA ALA A 228 17.14 8.10 -13.18
C ALA A 228 17.17 7.35 -11.85
N GLN A 229 16.71 7.98 -10.76
CA GLN A 229 16.60 7.32 -9.46
C GLN A 229 15.49 6.27 -9.46
N PHE A 230 14.37 6.55 -10.13
CA PHE A 230 13.30 5.58 -10.31
C PHE A 230 13.76 4.39 -11.16
N GLU A 231 14.49 4.63 -12.24
CA GLU A 231 15.05 3.56 -13.07
C GLU A 231 15.97 2.63 -12.26
N ALA A 232 16.85 3.21 -11.44
CA ALA A 232 17.69 2.42 -10.53
C ALA A 232 16.84 1.60 -9.53
N PHE A 233 15.74 2.18 -9.00
CA PHE A 233 14.81 1.47 -8.13
C PHE A 233 14.12 0.32 -8.87
N ALA A 234 13.64 0.55 -10.08
CA ALA A 234 12.96 -0.44 -10.91
C ALA A 234 13.90 -1.62 -11.23
N GLN A 235 15.16 -1.33 -11.63
CA GLN A 235 16.17 -2.35 -11.89
C GLN A 235 16.52 -3.16 -10.63
N ALA A 236 16.65 -2.52 -9.47
CA ALA A 236 16.90 -3.22 -8.21
C ALA A 236 15.70 -4.10 -7.80
N LEU A 237 14.48 -3.66 -8.06
CA LEU A 237 13.27 -4.44 -7.86
C LEU A 237 13.20 -5.65 -8.81
N ASP A 238 13.48 -5.44 -10.10
CA ASP A 238 13.52 -6.51 -11.09
C ASP A 238 14.60 -7.57 -10.76
N ALA A 239 15.76 -7.14 -10.30
CA ALA A 239 16.80 -8.04 -9.81
C ALA A 239 16.35 -8.84 -8.58
N ALA A 240 15.61 -8.20 -7.64
CA ALA A 240 15.06 -8.87 -6.46
C ALA A 240 13.92 -9.85 -6.81
N ILE A 241 13.23 -9.63 -7.90
CA ILE A 241 12.26 -10.58 -8.46
C ILE A 241 13.01 -11.75 -9.10
N ALA A 242 13.98 -11.47 -9.96
CA ALA A 242 14.71 -12.48 -10.74
C ALA A 242 15.50 -13.46 -9.87
N ASP A 243 16.10 -13.00 -8.77
CA ASP A 243 16.85 -13.87 -7.84
C ASP A 243 15.99 -14.59 -6.80
N GLY A 244 14.66 -14.40 -6.86
CA GLY A 244 13.71 -15.08 -5.99
C GLY A 244 13.48 -14.42 -4.62
N THR A 245 14.11 -13.29 -4.31
CA THR A 245 13.89 -12.55 -3.05
C THR A 245 12.43 -12.13 -2.90
N VAL A 246 11.87 -11.42 -3.89
CA VAL A 246 10.45 -10.98 -3.86
C VAL A 246 9.50 -12.19 -3.93
N PRO A 247 9.67 -13.17 -4.85
CA PRO A 247 8.85 -14.38 -4.85
C PRO A 247 8.83 -15.14 -3.51
N LYS A 248 9.97 -15.20 -2.80
CA LYS A 248 10.04 -15.84 -1.48
C LYS A 248 9.24 -15.07 -0.43
N ILE A 249 9.30 -13.73 -0.44
CA ILE A 249 8.50 -12.88 0.45
C ILE A 249 7.01 -13.14 0.19
N LEU A 250 6.56 -13.01 -1.06
CA LEU A 250 5.15 -13.15 -1.40
C LEU A 250 4.60 -14.55 -1.03
N ARG A 251 5.33 -15.62 -1.34
CA ARG A 251 4.92 -16.99 -0.98
C ARG A 251 4.80 -17.21 0.53
N ARG A 252 5.72 -16.63 1.34
CA ARG A 252 5.65 -16.74 2.80
C ARG A 252 4.39 -16.08 3.37
N HIS A 253 3.91 -15.04 2.72
CA HIS A 253 2.68 -14.33 3.08
C HIS A 253 1.45 -14.79 2.28
N GLN A 254 1.56 -15.89 1.52
CA GLN A 254 0.47 -16.47 0.71
C GLN A 254 -0.15 -15.48 -0.29
N LEU A 255 0.65 -14.55 -0.81
CA LEU A 255 0.22 -13.55 -1.78
C LEU A 255 0.49 -14.01 -3.22
N GLU A 256 -0.46 -13.71 -4.10
CA GLU A 256 -0.35 -13.98 -5.53
C GLU A 256 0.48 -12.90 -6.22
N ALA A 257 1.53 -13.31 -6.95
CA ALA A 257 2.38 -12.39 -7.70
C ALA A 257 1.64 -11.87 -8.95
N ALA A 258 1.84 -10.60 -9.27
CA ALA A 258 1.23 -9.92 -10.43
C ALA A 258 2.11 -9.92 -11.69
N TYR A 259 3.23 -10.68 -11.73
CA TYR A 259 4.22 -10.70 -12.81
C TYR A 259 4.60 -12.12 -13.20
#